data_9b104ddee6fe883b49af2ecaf3dc8dc0
#
_entry.id   9b104ddee6fe883b49af2ecaf3dc8dc0
#
_cell.length_a   1.000
_cell.length_b   1.000
_cell.length_c   1.000
_cell.angle_alpha   90.00
_cell.angle_beta   90.00
_cell.angle_gamma   90.00
#
_symmetry.space_group_name_H-M   'P 1'
#
loop_
_entity.id
_entity.type
_entity.pdbx_description
1 polymer ?
#
loop_
_entity_poly.entity_id
_entity_poly.type
_entity_poly.pdbx_seq_one_letter_code
_entity_poly.pdbx_strand_id
1 'polypeptide(L)'
;MEAVRTYFDGFVNKSGAVTSFLNEIGFVEADENAAVMPYDEAFAFLTGSSTPLRVQSRLIEHEFVTIPYEVSTVNSSDFYCGTRFVAEYGRNGKKMSAYEYIYINGTLQSSRMLESEYLDLPLKETVIIGTRPCPAANGITTGEYPASGIAFARPVDAAVVRFFGLLNGSMHEGVDFAANRGENCKAAAAGTVVAVLERGSMGLTVYVRHENGFATVYAGLEKAHVSVGTTVAAGDIIGTAGADGIHFGIYANGVPCDPKAYISGLTQ
;
A
#
# COMPACT_ATOMS: atom_id res chain seq x y z
N MET A 1 -7.90 19.81 50.14
CA MET A 1 -7.17 18.68 49.50
C MET A 1 -7.50 18.51 48.04
N GLU A 2 -8.74 18.73 47.62
CA GLU A 2 -9.11 18.63 46.19
C GLU A 2 -8.36 19.64 45.29
N ALA A 3 -8.24 20.91 45.74
CA ALA A 3 -7.46 21.93 45.03
C ALA A 3 -5.97 21.55 44.89
N VAL A 4 -5.39 20.90 45.89
CA VAL A 4 -4.00 20.40 45.82
C VAL A 4 -3.89 19.25 44.83
N ARG A 5 -4.86 18.33 44.79
CA ARG A 5 -4.92 17.28 43.80
C ARG A 5 -4.97 17.88 42.41
N THR A 6 -5.90 18.80 42.15
CA THR A 6 -6.06 19.47 40.84
C THR A 6 -4.79 20.20 40.41
N TYR A 7 -4.05 20.81 41.35
CA TYR A 7 -2.76 21.43 41.08
C TYR A 7 -1.75 20.41 40.54
N PHE A 8 -1.63 19.24 41.19
CA PHE A 8 -0.70 18.21 40.76
C PHE A 8 -1.15 17.47 39.48
N ASP A 9 -2.46 17.37 39.24
CA ASP A 9 -2.98 16.89 37.94
C ASP A 9 -2.52 17.78 36.79
N GLY A 10 -2.41 19.10 37.05
CA GLY A 10 -1.91 20.07 36.05
C GLY A 10 -0.45 19.83 35.63
N PHE A 11 0.38 19.21 36.45
CA PHE A 11 1.77 18.87 36.07
C PHE A 11 1.85 17.79 35.01
N VAL A 12 0.90 16.87 34.99
CA VAL A 12 0.86 15.82 33.95
C VAL A 12 0.21 16.36 32.66
N ASN A 13 -0.67 17.37 32.80
CA ASN A 13 -1.36 18.08 31.70
C ASN A 13 -1.88 17.18 30.58
N LYS A 14 -2.35 15.98 30.94
CA LYS A 14 -2.84 14.99 29.98
C LYS A 14 -4.18 14.44 30.47
N SER A 15 -5.13 14.33 29.54
CA SER A 15 -6.44 13.74 29.82
C SER A 15 -6.27 12.26 30.20
N GLY A 16 -6.95 11.84 31.27
CA GLY A 16 -6.94 10.45 31.72
C GLY A 16 -5.91 10.12 32.81
N ALA A 17 -5.15 11.10 33.30
CA ALA A 17 -4.30 10.89 34.48
C ALA A 17 -5.15 10.69 35.73
N VAL A 18 -4.78 9.70 36.55
CA VAL A 18 -5.38 9.43 37.85
C VAL A 18 -4.39 9.80 38.94
N THR A 19 -4.76 10.75 39.79
CA THR A 19 -3.91 11.26 40.86
C THR A 19 -4.35 10.76 42.23
N SER A 20 -3.39 10.36 43.06
CA SER A 20 -3.59 9.89 44.40
C SER A 20 -2.50 10.41 45.34
N PHE A 21 -2.85 10.60 46.62
CA PHE A 21 -1.85 10.89 47.64
C PHE A 21 -1.20 9.60 48.13
N LEU A 22 0.11 9.59 48.25
CA LEU A 22 0.89 8.49 48.82
C LEU A 22 1.03 8.61 50.33
N ASN A 23 0.81 9.83 50.87
CA ASN A 23 0.81 10.06 52.31
C ASN A 23 -0.55 9.64 52.88
N GLU A 24 -0.53 9.07 54.06
CA GLU A 24 -1.71 8.95 54.89
C GLU A 24 -2.09 10.36 55.44
N ILE A 25 -3.29 10.83 55.13
CA ILE A 25 -3.76 12.14 55.49
C ILE A 25 -4.84 11.96 56.57
N GLY A 26 -4.48 12.31 57.80
CA GLY A 26 -5.38 12.33 58.92
C GLY A 26 -5.82 13.76 59.27
N PHE A 27 -6.98 13.88 59.87
CA PHE A 27 -7.46 15.13 60.48
C PHE A 27 -7.36 14.98 61.99
N VAL A 28 -6.80 16.02 62.64
CA VAL A 28 -6.71 16.10 64.12
C VAL A 28 -7.49 17.34 64.52
N GLU A 29 -8.27 17.25 65.63
CA GLU A 29 -8.89 18.44 66.21
C GLU A 29 -7.77 19.40 66.61
N ALA A 30 -7.91 20.67 66.19
CA ALA A 30 -6.97 21.71 66.54
C ALA A 30 -7.25 22.16 67.95
N ASP A 31 -6.21 22.48 68.76
CA ASP A 31 -6.30 23.17 70.03
C ASP A 31 -6.93 24.53 69.77
N GLU A 32 -7.75 25.03 70.76
CA GLU A 32 -8.42 26.32 70.68
C GLU A 32 -7.46 27.49 70.43
N ASN A 33 -6.18 27.34 70.77
CA ASN A 33 -5.13 28.33 70.60
C ASN A 33 -4.20 28.03 69.41
N ALA A 34 -4.52 27.03 68.57
CA ALA A 34 -3.69 26.69 67.45
C ALA A 34 -3.64 27.84 66.41
N ALA A 35 -2.44 28.19 65.99
CA ALA A 35 -2.28 29.17 64.91
C ALA A 35 -2.86 28.64 63.62
N VAL A 36 -3.82 29.37 63.06
CA VAL A 36 -4.43 29.02 61.77
C VAL A 36 -3.61 29.64 60.65
N MET A 37 -3.08 28.79 59.77
CA MET A 37 -2.40 29.24 58.57
C MET A 37 -3.44 29.70 57.52
N PRO A 38 -3.28 30.88 56.90
CA PRO A 38 -4.15 31.31 55.82
C PRO A 38 -4.16 30.29 54.66
N TYR A 39 -5.29 30.19 53.95
CA TYR A 39 -5.46 29.22 52.87
C TYR A 39 -4.35 29.31 51.80
N ASP A 40 -4.01 30.52 51.35
CA ASP A 40 -3.01 30.74 50.31
C ASP A 40 -1.61 30.32 50.77
N GLU A 41 -1.26 30.56 52.03
CA GLU A 41 0.01 30.09 52.59
C GLU A 41 0.04 28.57 52.73
N ALA A 42 -1.05 27.97 53.22
CA ALA A 42 -1.19 26.53 53.34
C ALA A 42 -1.13 25.86 51.96
N PHE A 43 -1.81 26.44 50.97
CA PHE A 43 -1.77 25.94 49.58
C PHE A 43 -0.36 26.04 48.99
N ALA A 44 0.31 27.18 49.13
CA ALA A 44 1.69 27.39 48.69
C ALA A 44 2.67 26.41 49.35
N PHE A 45 2.51 26.17 50.68
CA PHE A 45 3.31 25.18 51.41
C PHE A 45 3.10 23.76 50.86
N LEU A 46 1.84 23.36 50.65
CA LEU A 46 1.48 22.03 50.18
C LEU A 46 1.82 21.76 48.69
N THR A 47 1.96 22.82 47.91
CA THR A 47 2.27 22.72 46.45
C THR A 47 3.69 23.17 46.08
N GLY A 48 4.42 23.75 47.05
CA GLY A 48 5.79 24.20 46.84
C GLY A 48 6.81 23.08 46.70
N SER A 49 8.03 23.44 46.30
CA SER A 49 9.12 22.50 46.06
C SER A 49 9.57 21.71 47.31
N SER A 50 9.28 22.22 48.49
CA SER A 50 9.57 21.59 49.79
C SER A 50 8.36 20.90 50.42
N THR A 51 7.33 20.62 49.63
CA THR A 51 6.11 20.00 50.13
C THR A 51 6.38 18.65 50.81
N PRO A 52 5.81 18.37 51.96
CA PRO A 52 5.84 17.05 52.57
C PRO A 52 4.92 16.04 51.86
N LEU A 53 4.02 16.52 51.00
CA LEU A 53 3.09 15.68 50.30
C LEU A 53 3.78 14.97 49.14
N ARG A 54 3.50 13.68 49.05
CA ARG A 54 3.86 12.86 47.87
C ARG A 54 2.59 12.54 47.15
N VAL A 55 2.46 13.11 45.95
CA VAL A 55 1.31 12.94 45.07
C VAL A 55 1.74 12.13 43.86
N GLN A 56 1.11 10.98 43.70
CA GLN A 56 1.35 10.11 42.53
C GLN A 56 0.29 10.37 41.48
N SER A 57 0.72 10.65 40.27
CA SER A 57 -0.16 10.66 39.11
C SER A 57 0.20 9.49 38.18
N ARG A 58 -0.80 8.72 37.84
CA ARG A 58 -0.70 7.57 36.92
C ARG A 58 -1.39 7.93 35.62
N LEU A 59 -0.68 7.77 34.50
CA LEU A 59 -1.17 8.04 33.17
C LEU A 59 -0.97 6.81 32.29
N ILE A 60 -1.98 6.46 31.50
CA ILE A 60 -1.86 5.44 30.47
C ILE A 60 -1.95 6.14 29.12
N GLU A 61 -0.93 5.96 28.29
CA GLU A 61 -0.89 6.47 26.93
C GLU A 61 -0.81 5.33 25.92
N HIS A 62 -1.49 5.53 24.78
CA HIS A 62 -1.42 4.61 23.66
C HIS A 62 -0.56 5.22 22.56
N GLU A 63 0.48 4.50 22.19
CA GLU A 63 1.36 4.83 21.07
C GLU A 63 0.99 3.97 19.87
N PHE A 64 0.87 4.59 18.69
CA PHE A 64 0.59 3.91 17.44
C PHE A 64 1.80 4.00 16.52
N VAL A 65 2.29 2.84 16.12
CA VAL A 65 3.44 2.73 15.23
C VAL A 65 3.02 2.06 13.93
N THR A 66 3.43 2.66 12.82
CA THR A 66 3.29 2.04 11.51
C THR A 66 4.41 1.02 11.31
N ILE A 67 4.04 -0.22 11.00
CA ILE A 67 4.98 -1.29 10.70
C ILE A 67 5.12 -1.36 9.18
N PRO A 68 6.29 -1.07 8.61
CA PRO A 68 6.48 -1.15 7.18
C PRO A 68 6.31 -2.60 6.69
N TYR A 69 5.78 -2.74 5.48
CA TYR A 69 5.72 -4.04 4.82
C TYR A 69 7.09 -4.45 4.28
N GLU A 70 7.28 -5.74 4.11
CA GLU A 70 8.45 -6.31 3.45
C GLU A 70 8.22 -6.44 1.95
N VAL A 71 9.28 -6.25 1.16
CA VAL A 71 9.28 -6.49 -0.28
C VAL A 71 10.01 -7.79 -0.57
N SER A 72 9.34 -8.72 -1.25
CA SER A 72 9.99 -9.92 -1.76
C SER A 72 10.00 -9.93 -3.28
N THR A 73 11.04 -10.53 -3.83
CA THR A 73 11.18 -10.74 -5.26
C THR A 73 10.99 -12.22 -5.57
N VAL A 74 10.19 -12.49 -6.60
CA VAL A 74 9.99 -13.83 -7.15
C VAL A 74 10.51 -13.83 -8.58
N ASN A 75 11.48 -14.69 -8.85
CA ASN A 75 11.99 -14.90 -10.19
C ASN A 75 11.01 -15.80 -10.96
N SER A 76 10.61 -15.38 -12.16
CA SER A 76 9.71 -16.15 -13.02
C SER A 76 10.29 -16.29 -14.43
N SER A 77 10.35 -17.52 -14.91
CA SER A 77 10.70 -17.83 -16.29
C SER A 77 9.56 -17.57 -17.29
N ASP A 78 8.38 -17.21 -16.80
CA ASP A 78 7.26 -16.80 -17.63
C ASP A 78 7.46 -15.41 -18.24
N PHE A 79 8.33 -14.62 -17.65
CA PHE A 79 8.66 -13.26 -18.07
C PHE A 79 10.13 -13.12 -18.43
N TYR A 80 10.41 -12.29 -19.44
CA TYR A 80 11.78 -12.08 -19.92
C TYR A 80 12.63 -11.28 -18.95
N CYS A 81 13.95 -11.47 -19.04
CA CYS A 81 14.92 -10.66 -18.33
C CYS A 81 14.67 -9.16 -18.58
N GLY A 82 14.73 -8.34 -17.50
CA GLY A 82 14.37 -6.93 -17.55
C GLY A 82 12.89 -6.62 -17.23
N THR A 83 11.99 -7.60 -17.30
CA THR A 83 10.61 -7.42 -16.83
C THR A 83 10.60 -7.36 -15.30
N ARG A 84 9.99 -6.31 -14.74
CA ARG A 84 9.79 -6.14 -13.31
C ARG A 84 8.45 -5.49 -13.05
N PHE A 85 7.60 -6.11 -12.24
CA PHE A 85 6.33 -5.53 -11.83
C PHE A 85 5.90 -6.03 -10.45
N VAL A 86 5.02 -5.28 -9.80
CA VAL A 86 4.41 -5.66 -8.52
C VAL A 86 3.23 -6.58 -8.81
N ALA A 87 3.30 -7.82 -8.34
CA ALA A 87 2.22 -8.81 -8.47
C ALA A 87 1.20 -8.67 -7.33
N GLU A 88 1.69 -8.33 -6.13
CA GLU A 88 0.87 -8.07 -4.96
C GLU A 88 1.41 -6.83 -4.27
N TYR A 89 0.55 -5.84 -4.04
CA TYR A 89 0.95 -4.62 -3.36
C TYR A 89 1.10 -4.85 -1.87
N GLY A 90 2.21 -4.33 -1.32
CA GLY A 90 2.43 -4.29 0.11
C GLY A 90 1.47 -3.30 0.80
N ARG A 91 1.15 -3.59 2.04
CA ARG A 91 0.41 -2.67 2.92
C ARG A 91 1.08 -2.63 4.29
N ASN A 92 1.34 -1.42 4.77
CA ASN A 92 1.86 -1.25 6.11
C ASN A 92 0.87 -1.77 7.16
N GLY A 93 1.42 -2.39 8.18
CA GLY A 93 0.69 -2.75 9.38
C GLY A 93 0.61 -1.60 10.37
N LYS A 94 -0.15 -1.79 11.42
CA LYS A 94 -0.29 -0.86 12.54
C LYS A 94 -0.20 -1.60 13.86
N LYS A 95 0.64 -1.12 14.74
CA LYS A 95 0.84 -1.65 16.09
C LYS A 95 0.44 -0.59 17.11
N MET A 96 -0.28 -0.99 18.14
CA MET A 96 -0.55 -0.19 19.31
C MET A 96 0.28 -0.72 20.47
N SER A 97 0.81 0.20 21.28
CA SER A 97 1.44 -0.13 22.57
C SER A 97 0.88 0.79 23.63
N ALA A 98 0.47 0.24 24.76
CA ALA A 98 0.02 1.00 25.92
C ALA A 98 1.15 1.12 26.93
N TYR A 99 1.44 2.33 27.35
CA TYR A 99 2.46 2.64 28.34
C TYR A 99 1.84 3.24 29.57
N GLU A 100 2.27 2.79 30.74
CA GLU A 100 1.98 3.40 32.01
C GLU A 100 3.13 4.30 32.42
N TYR A 101 2.80 5.54 32.79
CA TYR A 101 3.73 6.53 33.33
C TYR A 101 3.33 6.85 34.76
N ILE A 102 4.29 6.80 35.68
CA ILE A 102 4.13 7.14 37.09
C ILE A 102 4.93 8.41 37.35
N TYR A 103 4.24 9.42 37.80
CA TYR A 103 4.82 10.71 38.23
C TYR A 103 4.68 10.86 39.73
N ILE A 104 5.69 11.44 40.39
CA ILE A 104 5.62 11.90 41.79
C ILE A 104 5.86 13.40 41.79
N ASN A 105 4.91 14.14 42.31
CA ASN A 105 4.92 15.62 42.33
C ASN A 105 5.28 16.20 40.92
N GLY A 106 4.67 15.67 39.88
CA GLY A 106 4.89 16.10 38.50
C GLY A 106 6.19 15.60 37.84
N THR A 107 7.07 14.91 38.57
CA THR A 107 8.31 14.37 38.03
C THR A 107 8.13 12.91 37.64
N LEU A 108 8.46 12.55 36.40
CA LEU A 108 8.41 11.16 35.93
C LEU A 108 9.35 10.29 36.76
N GLN A 109 8.81 9.25 37.35
CA GLN A 109 9.57 8.27 38.17
C GLN A 109 9.82 6.98 37.39
N SER A 110 8.81 6.51 36.68
CA SER A 110 8.94 5.26 35.90
C SER A 110 7.96 5.27 34.74
N SER A 111 8.34 4.51 33.70
CA SER A 111 7.46 4.12 32.62
C SER A 111 7.60 2.63 32.36
N ARG A 112 6.50 2.00 32.01
CA ARG A 112 6.51 0.59 31.59
C ARG A 112 5.47 0.34 30.51
N MET A 113 5.80 -0.54 29.57
CA MET A 113 4.83 -1.05 28.62
C MET A 113 3.89 -2.03 29.34
N LEU A 114 2.58 -1.81 29.19
CA LEU A 114 1.54 -2.68 29.73
C LEU A 114 1.19 -3.79 28.75
N GLU A 115 0.94 -3.39 27.50
CA GLU A 115 0.54 -4.30 26.43
C GLU A 115 1.02 -3.78 25.09
N SER A 116 1.06 -4.68 24.12
CA SER A 116 1.40 -4.35 22.76
C SER A 116 0.74 -5.35 21.81
N GLU A 117 -0.03 -4.85 20.85
CA GLU A 117 -0.77 -5.68 19.90
C GLU A 117 -0.67 -5.11 18.47
N TYR A 118 -0.81 -5.99 17.49
CA TYR A 118 -0.96 -5.59 16.10
C TYR A 118 -2.44 -5.33 15.81
N LEU A 119 -2.78 -4.09 15.46
CA LEU A 119 -4.12 -3.72 14.99
C LEU A 119 -4.34 -4.17 13.55
N ASP A 120 -3.27 -4.04 12.73
CA ASP A 120 -3.20 -4.54 11.38
C ASP A 120 -1.82 -5.18 11.16
N LEU A 121 -1.81 -6.38 10.62
CA LEU A 121 -0.56 -7.00 10.18
C LEU A 121 -0.12 -6.41 8.85
N PRO A 122 1.19 -6.19 8.66
CA PRO A 122 1.70 -5.76 7.36
C PRO A 122 1.49 -6.86 6.32
N LEU A 123 1.06 -6.48 5.13
CA LEU A 123 0.97 -7.36 3.96
C LEU A 123 2.22 -7.17 3.12
N LYS A 124 2.89 -8.26 2.84
CA LYS A 124 4.11 -8.30 2.05
C LYS A 124 3.86 -7.88 0.60
N GLU A 125 4.75 -7.07 0.04
CA GLU A 125 4.77 -6.80 -1.39
C GLU A 125 5.49 -7.92 -2.14
N THR A 126 4.90 -8.38 -3.25
CA THR A 126 5.53 -9.37 -4.11
C THR A 126 5.86 -8.74 -5.46
N VAL A 127 7.15 -8.69 -5.79
CA VAL A 127 7.66 -8.19 -7.07
C VAL A 127 8.11 -9.37 -7.92
N ILE A 128 7.57 -9.48 -9.13
CA ILE A 128 8.03 -10.47 -10.10
C ILE A 128 9.18 -9.90 -10.91
N ILE A 129 10.23 -10.70 -11.05
CA ILE A 129 11.38 -10.43 -11.92
C ILE A 129 11.44 -11.52 -12.98
N GLY A 130 11.35 -11.09 -14.25
CA GLY A 130 11.51 -11.98 -15.37
C GLY A 130 12.94 -12.52 -15.46
N THR A 131 13.07 -13.84 -15.63
CA THR A 131 14.37 -14.53 -15.75
C THR A 131 14.51 -15.28 -17.06
N ARG A 132 13.48 -15.34 -17.89
CA ARG A 132 13.59 -15.94 -19.23
C ARG A 132 14.69 -15.21 -19.99
N PRO A 133 15.65 -15.91 -20.62
CA PRO A 133 16.70 -15.28 -21.40
C PRO A 133 16.12 -14.33 -22.46
N CYS A 134 16.57 -13.08 -22.46
CA CYS A 134 16.25 -12.18 -23.55
C CYS A 134 16.85 -12.75 -24.85
N PRO A 135 16.12 -12.79 -25.97
CA PRO A 135 16.74 -12.98 -27.26
C PRO A 135 17.86 -11.95 -27.40
N ALA A 136 19.02 -12.38 -27.90
CA ALA A 136 20.15 -11.48 -28.09
C ALA A 136 19.64 -10.18 -28.74
N ALA A 137 20.08 -9.04 -28.22
CA ALA A 137 19.69 -7.71 -28.67
C ALA A 137 20.28 -7.35 -30.05
N ASN A 138 20.19 -8.24 -30.98
CA ASN A 138 20.36 -7.95 -32.39
C ASN A 138 19.07 -7.28 -32.83
N GLY A 139 19.14 -5.96 -32.84
CA GLY A 139 18.08 -5.03 -33.13
C GLY A 139 16.90 -5.65 -33.89
N ILE A 140 15.73 -5.52 -33.29
CA ILE A 140 14.53 -5.64 -34.14
C ILE A 140 14.58 -4.41 -35.03
N THR A 141 15.27 -4.62 -36.17
CA THR A 141 15.16 -3.72 -37.29
C THR A 141 13.72 -3.85 -37.75
N THR A 142 13.04 -2.72 -37.83
CA THR A 142 11.76 -2.57 -38.53
C THR A 142 11.73 -3.42 -39.77
N GLY A 143 11.09 -4.62 -39.74
CA GLY A 143 10.91 -5.37 -40.95
C GLY A 143 10.58 -6.86 -40.83
N GLU A 144 11.13 -7.61 -39.92
CA GLU A 144 10.85 -9.03 -39.81
C GLU A 144 10.47 -9.46 -38.42
N TYR A 145 9.18 -9.42 -38.14
CA TYR A 145 8.62 -10.04 -36.95
C TYR A 145 8.48 -11.56 -37.17
N PRO A 146 8.73 -12.39 -36.12
CA PRO A 146 8.60 -13.82 -36.25
C PRO A 146 7.17 -14.21 -36.62
N ALA A 147 7.02 -15.16 -37.53
CA ALA A 147 5.70 -15.71 -37.83
C ALA A 147 5.13 -16.38 -36.58
N SER A 148 3.97 -15.95 -36.15
CA SER A 148 3.35 -16.45 -34.91
C SER A 148 2.73 -17.83 -35.08
N GLY A 149 2.23 -18.14 -36.26
CA GLY A 149 1.31 -19.26 -36.47
C GLY A 149 -0.03 -19.09 -35.75
N ILE A 150 -0.26 -17.94 -35.10
CA ILE A 150 -1.43 -17.61 -34.33
C ILE A 150 -2.19 -16.49 -35.04
N ALA A 151 -3.50 -16.66 -35.18
CA ALA A 151 -4.38 -15.61 -35.67
C ALA A 151 -4.79 -14.72 -34.50
N PHE A 152 -4.23 -13.51 -34.43
CA PHE A 152 -4.63 -12.52 -33.44
C PHE A 152 -5.80 -11.68 -33.94
N ALA A 153 -6.80 -11.51 -33.07
CA ALA A 153 -7.94 -10.63 -33.31
C ALA A 153 -7.79 -9.31 -32.56
N ARG A 154 -8.56 -8.30 -32.95
CA ARG A 154 -8.67 -7.04 -32.20
C ARG A 154 -9.28 -7.30 -30.82
N PRO A 155 -8.71 -6.75 -29.75
CA PRO A 155 -9.25 -6.94 -28.39
C PRO A 155 -10.54 -6.15 -28.14
N VAL A 156 -10.73 -5.03 -28.83
CA VAL A 156 -11.91 -4.16 -28.77
C VAL A 156 -12.26 -3.66 -30.16
N ASP A 157 -13.54 -3.34 -30.36
CA ASP A 157 -14.02 -2.75 -31.64
C ASP A 157 -14.03 -1.22 -31.54
N ALA A 158 -12.83 -0.63 -31.38
CA ALA A 158 -12.63 0.80 -31.23
C ALA A 158 -11.52 1.33 -32.13
N ALA A 159 -11.50 2.62 -32.42
CA ALA A 159 -10.46 3.23 -33.21
C ALA A 159 -9.10 3.15 -32.52
N VAL A 160 -8.03 2.95 -33.29
CA VAL A 160 -6.67 3.10 -32.77
C VAL A 160 -6.32 4.58 -32.72
N VAL A 161 -5.88 5.04 -31.54
CA VAL A 161 -5.50 6.45 -31.31
C VAL A 161 -4.00 6.64 -31.11
N ARG A 162 -3.27 5.59 -30.77
CA ARG A 162 -1.81 5.59 -30.74
C ARG A 162 -1.29 4.28 -31.30
N PHE A 163 -0.27 4.39 -32.12
CA PHE A 163 0.38 3.24 -32.75
C PHE A 163 1.68 2.88 -32.05
N PHE A 164 2.12 1.65 -32.29
CA PHE A 164 3.43 1.15 -31.89
C PHE A 164 4.55 2.01 -32.47
N GLY A 165 5.60 2.25 -31.69
CA GLY A 165 6.80 2.97 -32.16
C GLY A 165 7.20 4.14 -31.24
N LEU A 166 8.08 4.99 -31.75
CA LEU A 166 8.57 6.15 -30.98
C LEU A 166 7.49 7.24 -30.91
N LEU A 167 7.08 7.59 -29.70
CA LEU A 167 6.19 8.69 -29.38
C LEU A 167 6.91 9.63 -28.44
N ASN A 168 7.15 10.88 -28.86
CA ASN A 168 7.81 11.91 -28.03
C ASN A 168 9.13 11.43 -27.38
N GLY A 169 9.93 10.64 -28.10
CA GLY A 169 11.21 10.13 -27.63
C GLY A 169 11.14 8.88 -26.73
N SER A 170 9.94 8.38 -26.45
CA SER A 170 9.72 7.12 -25.71
C SER A 170 9.12 6.05 -26.60
N MET A 171 9.53 4.80 -26.39
CA MET A 171 8.97 3.67 -27.13
C MET A 171 7.56 3.34 -26.61
N HIS A 172 6.57 3.34 -27.50
CA HIS A 172 5.23 2.84 -27.24
C HIS A 172 5.16 1.37 -27.71
N GLU A 173 5.06 0.45 -26.74
CA GLU A 173 5.21 -0.99 -26.96
C GLU A 173 3.90 -1.71 -27.32
N GLY A 174 2.95 -0.98 -27.91
CA GLY A 174 1.65 -1.52 -28.28
C GLY A 174 0.84 -0.54 -29.10
N VAL A 175 -0.46 -0.71 -29.10
CA VAL A 175 -1.44 0.20 -29.68
C VAL A 175 -2.47 0.58 -28.63
N ASP A 176 -2.93 1.83 -28.65
CA ASP A 176 -4.00 2.28 -27.78
C ASP A 176 -5.30 2.41 -28.58
N PHE A 177 -6.35 1.83 -28.03
CA PHE A 177 -7.71 1.89 -28.58
C PHE A 177 -8.56 2.87 -27.76
N ALA A 178 -9.31 3.73 -28.46
CA ALA A 178 -10.29 4.64 -27.86
C ALA A 178 -11.59 3.91 -27.46
N ALA A 179 -11.43 2.83 -26.68
CA ALA A 179 -12.57 2.07 -26.17
C ALA A 179 -13.34 2.90 -25.13
N ASN A 180 -14.66 2.83 -25.14
CA ASN A 180 -15.49 3.48 -24.15
C ASN A 180 -15.40 2.74 -22.82
N ARG A 181 -15.51 3.49 -21.72
CA ARG A 181 -15.58 2.89 -20.37
C ARG A 181 -16.68 1.82 -20.30
N GLY A 182 -16.33 0.65 -19.78
CA GLY A 182 -17.23 -0.49 -19.67
C GLY A 182 -17.35 -1.34 -20.95
N GLU A 183 -16.69 -0.97 -22.06
CA GLU A 183 -16.67 -1.77 -23.28
C GLU A 183 -15.91 -3.09 -23.05
N ASN A 184 -16.43 -4.18 -23.61
CA ASN A 184 -15.84 -5.50 -23.43
C ASN A 184 -14.48 -5.61 -24.13
N CYS A 185 -13.46 -5.95 -23.35
CA CYS A 185 -12.13 -6.31 -23.84
C CYS A 185 -12.04 -7.84 -23.98
N LYS A 186 -11.62 -8.31 -25.15
CA LYS A 186 -11.59 -9.73 -25.52
C LYS A 186 -10.16 -10.24 -25.68
N ALA A 187 -9.95 -11.52 -25.38
CA ALA A 187 -8.68 -12.18 -25.67
C ALA A 187 -8.43 -12.20 -27.18
N ALA A 188 -7.29 -11.68 -27.60
CA ALA A 188 -6.91 -11.60 -29.02
C ALA A 188 -6.61 -12.98 -29.64
N ALA A 189 -6.21 -13.96 -28.83
CA ALA A 189 -5.96 -15.33 -29.23
C ALA A 189 -6.18 -16.28 -28.04
N ALA A 190 -6.26 -17.58 -28.30
CA ALA A 190 -6.31 -18.61 -27.28
C ALA A 190 -5.03 -18.63 -26.46
N GLY A 191 -5.15 -18.83 -25.14
CA GLY A 191 -3.99 -18.84 -24.26
C GLY A 191 -4.35 -19.05 -22.80
N THR A 192 -3.37 -18.82 -21.92
CA THR A 192 -3.53 -18.90 -20.47
C THR A 192 -3.20 -17.55 -19.85
N VAL A 193 -4.05 -17.07 -18.97
CA VAL A 193 -3.82 -15.84 -18.17
C VAL A 193 -2.67 -16.10 -17.21
N VAL A 194 -1.60 -15.36 -17.33
CA VAL A 194 -0.39 -15.51 -16.49
C VAL A 194 -0.23 -14.41 -15.46
N ALA A 195 -0.90 -13.27 -15.64
CA ALA A 195 -0.95 -12.20 -14.62
C ALA A 195 -2.23 -11.38 -14.76
N VAL A 196 -2.75 -10.93 -13.61
CA VAL A 196 -3.81 -9.92 -13.47
C VAL A 196 -3.37 -9.00 -12.33
N LEU A 197 -3.05 -7.74 -12.64
CA LEU A 197 -2.43 -6.84 -11.67
C LEU A 197 -2.63 -5.35 -12.02
N GLU A 198 -2.54 -4.49 -11.02
CA GLU A 198 -2.42 -3.05 -11.23
C GLU A 198 -0.98 -2.69 -11.62
N ARG A 199 -0.81 -1.97 -12.73
CA ARG A 199 0.51 -1.62 -13.28
C ARG A 199 0.72 -0.11 -13.36
N GLY A 200 0.87 0.54 -12.23
CA GLY A 200 1.16 1.97 -12.15
C GLY A 200 0.24 2.81 -13.05
N SER A 201 0.81 3.62 -13.94
CA SER A 201 0.05 4.47 -14.88
C SER A 201 -0.72 3.70 -15.97
N MET A 202 -0.45 2.42 -16.15
CA MET A 202 -1.18 1.58 -17.12
C MET A 202 -2.48 0.99 -16.53
N GLY A 203 -2.72 1.15 -15.22
CA GLY A 203 -3.89 0.63 -14.54
C GLY A 203 -3.98 -0.90 -14.51
N LEU A 204 -5.20 -1.42 -14.31
CA LEU A 204 -5.45 -2.85 -14.25
C LEU A 204 -5.08 -3.52 -15.59
N THR A 205 -4.22 -4.52 -15.50
CA THR A 205 -3.58 -5.16 -16.65
C THR A 205 -3.72 -6.66 -16.57
N VAL A 206 -4.07 -7.28 -17.69
CA VAL A 206 -4.12 -8.74 -17.90
C VAL A 206 -3.03 -9.14 -18.89
N TYR A 207 -2.30 -10.21 -18.58
CA TYR A 207 -1.32 -10.84 -19.45
C TYR A 207 -1.82 -12.22 -19.84
N VAL A 208 -1.82 -12.51 -21.13
CA VAL A 208 -2.17 -13.84 -21.68
C VAL A 208 -0.97 -14.39 -22.41
N ARG A 209 -0.54 -15.57 -22.00
CA ARG A 209 0.51 -16.35 -22.70
C ARG A 209 -0.13 -17.24 -23.73
N HIS A 210 0.44 -17.22 -24.93
CA HIS A 210 0.04 -18.04 -26.07
C HIS A 210 1.13 -19.07 -26.38
N GLU A 211 0.88 -19.88 -27.40
CA GLU A 211 1.89 -20.81 -27.97
C GLU A 211 3.04 -20.04 -28.65
N ASN A 212 4.08 -20.78 -29.03
CA ASN A 212 5.23 -20.28 -29.82
C ASN A 212 5.96 -19.07 -29.19
N GLY A 213 5.88 -18.91 -27.87
CA GLY A 213 6.57 -17.83 -27.16
C GLY A 213 5.88 -16.47 -27.28
N PHE A 214 4.64 -16.42 -27.72
CA PHE A 214 3.87 -15.18 -27.80
C PHE A 214 3.14 -14.89 -26.48
N ALA A 215 2.94 -13.60 -26.21
CA ALA A 215 2.10 -13.10 -25.16
C ALA A 215 1.39 -11.83 -25.60
N THR A 216 0.21 -11.58 -25.03
CA THR A 216 -0.53 -10.32 -25.19
C THR A 216 -0.76 -9.64 -23.85
N VAL A 217 -0.78 -8.32 -23.90
CA VAL A 217 -1.00 -7.43 -22.74
C VAL A 217 -2.22 -6.57 -23.02
N TYR A 218 -3.10 -6.49 -22.03
CA TYR A 218 -4.32 -5.70 -22.05
C TYR A 218 -4.31 -4.80 -20.81
N ALA A 219 -4.04 -3.53 -20.99
CA ALA A 219 -3.96 -2.57 -19.88
C ALA A 219 -4.99 -1.45 -20.00
N GLY A 220 -5.23 -0.72 -18.93
CA GLY A 220 -6.30 0.27 -18.88
C GLY A 220 -7.68 -0.34 -18.65
N LEU A 221 -7.74 -1.55 -18.10
CA LEU A 221 -9.01 -2.17 -17.74
C LEU A 221 -9.62 -1.50 -16.50
N GLU A 222 -10.94 -1.35 -16.49
CA GLU A 222 -11.70 -1.02 -15.29
C GLU A 222 -11.90 -2.25 -14.41
N LYS A 223 -12.12 -3.39 -15.05
CA LYS A 223 -12.38 -4.66 -14.36
C LYS A 223 -11.83 -5.84 -15.17
N ALA A 224 -11.15 -6.75 -14.49
CA ALA A 224 -10.80 -8.05 -15.03
C ALA A 224 -11.90 -9.06 -14.73
N HIS A 225 -12.25 -9.90 -15.70
CA HIS A 225 -13.24 -10.97 -15.59
C HIS A 225 -12.59 -12.34 -15.54
N VAL A 226 -11.27 -12.37 -15.55
CA VAL A 226 -10.44 -13.58 -15.50
C VAL A 226 -9.44 -13.50 -14.36
N SER A 227 -8.91 -14.62 -13.94
CA SER A 227 -7.86 -14.73 -12.94
C SER A 227 -6.66 -15.49 -13.49
N VAL A 228 -5.53 -15.41 -12.80
CA VAL A 228 -4.31 -16.16 -13.13
C VAL A 228 -4.63 -17.65 -13.22
N GLY A 229 -4.13 -18.31 -14.25
CA GLY A 229 -4.38 -19.73 -14.55
C GLY A 229 -5.62 -19.99 -15.43
N THR A 230 -6.48 -18.99 -15.64
CA THR A 230 -7.64 -19.14 -16.53
C THR A 230 -7.17 -19.39 -17.98
N THR A 231 -7.68 -20.45 -18.59
CA THR A 231 -7.54 -20.67 -20.04
C THR A 231 -8.63 -19.92 -20.77
N VAL A 232 -8.26 -19.16 -21.82
CA VAL A 232 -9.16 -18.36 -22.65
C VAL A 232 -9.07 -18.79 -24.12
N ALA A 233 -10.20 -18.74 -24.82
CA ALA A 233 -10.25 -18.83 -26.25
C ALA A 233 -10.14 -17.43 -26.88
N ALA A 234 -9.82 -17.36 -28.17
CA ALA A 234 -9.89 -16.11 -28.92
C ALA A 234 -11.34 -15.56 -28.88
N GLY A 235 -11.50 -14.30 -28.52
CA GLY A 235 -12.80 -13.65 -28.41
C GLY A 235 -13.47 -13.74 -27.05
N ASP A 236 -12.96 -14.53 -26.10
CA ASP A 236 -13.48 -14.57 -24.72
C ASP A 236 -13.31 -13.20 -24.04
N ILE A 237 -14.32 -12.76 -23.29
CA ILE A 237 -14.28 -11.51 -22.54
C ILE A 237 -13.34 -11.68 -21.35
N ILE A 238 -12.26 -10.92 -21.32
CA ILE A 238 -11.26 -10.93 -20.25
C ILE A 238 -11.40 -9.76 -19.28
N GLY A 239 -12.16 -8.73 -19.63
CA GLY A 239 -12.39 -7.56 -18.81
C GLY A 239 -13.21 -6.51 -19.50
N THR A 240 -13.31 -5.34 -18.88
CA THR A 240 -13.94 -4.14 -19.44
C THR A 240 -12.97 -2.97 -19.47
N ALA A 241 -13.08 -2.12 -20.49
CA ALA A 241 -12.23 -0.93 -20.66
C ALA A 241 -12.47 0.11 -19.57
N GLY A 242 -11.40 0.76 -19.11
CA GLY A 242 -11.42 1.93 -18.27
C GLY A 242 -11.73 3.22 -19.04
N ALA A 243 -11.64 4.37 -18.35
CA ALA A 243 -11.98 5.68 -18.93
C ALA A 243 -11.01 6.13 -20.03
N ASP A 244 -9.76 5.70 -19.99
CA ASP A 244 -8.69 6.12 -20.89
C ASP A 244 -8.52 5.18 -22.11
N GLY A 245 -9.43 4.23 -22.27
CA GLY A 245 -9.36 3.21 -23.34
C GLY A 245 -8.50 2.00 -22.96
N ILE A 246 -8.05 1.27 -23.97
CA ILE A 246 -7.27 0.03 -23.79
C ILE A 246 -5.92 0.17 -24.48
N HIS A 247 -4.85 -0.08 -23.73
CA HIS A 247 -3.54 -0.36 -24.28
C HIS A 247 -3.41 -1.86 -24.57
N PHE A 248 -2.98 -2.20 -25.80
CA PHE A 248 -2.80 -3.58 -26.24
C PHE A 248 -1.41 -3.79 -26.83
N GLY A 249 -0.68 -4.75 -26.29
CA GLY A 249 0.65 -5.14 -26.77
C GLY A 249 0.73 -6.59 -27.18
N ILE A 250 1.51 -6.87 -28.21
CA ILE A 250 1.92 -8.24 -28.61
C ILE A 250 3.42 -8.37 -28.37
N TYR A 251 3.81 -9.45 -27.76
CA TYR A 251 5.21 -9.77 -27.46
C TYR A 251 5.56 -11.12 -28.03
N ALA A 252 6.65 -11.19 -28.78
CA ALA A 252 7.23 -12.44 -29.24
C ALA A 252 8.53 -12.70 -28.49
N ASN A 253 8.57 -13.79 -27.74
CA ASN A 253 9.73 -14.10 -26.92
C ASN A 253 10.11 -12.92 -25.96
N GLY A 254 9.11 -12.11 -25.51
CA GLY A 254 9.22 -10.96 -24.60
C GLY A 254 9.71 -9.68 -25.25
N VAL A 255 9.92 -9.71 -26.54
CA VAL A 255 10.22 -8.51 -27.29
C VAL A 255 8.91 -7.94 -27.81
N PRO A 256 8.61 -6.63 -27.54
CA PRO A 256 7.41 -6.01 -28.06
C PRO A 256 7.44 -5.97 -29.58
N CYS A 257 6.34 -6.36 -30.17
CA CYS A 257 6.15 -6.39 -31.62
C CYS A 257 5.05 -5.41 -32.04
N ASP A 258 5.16 -4.83 -33.23
CA ASP A 258 4.09 -4.01 -33.79
C ASP A 258 2.83 -4.86 -34.01
N PRO A 259 1.72 -4.59 -33.30
CA PRO A 259 0.48 -5.34 -33.50
C PRO A 259 -0.05 -5.31 -34.94
N LYS A 260 0.30 -4.28 -35.73
CA LYS A 260 -0.02 -4.24 -37.18
C LYS A 260 0.52 -5.41 -37.95
N ALA A 261 1.63 -6.00 -37.52
CA ALA A 261 2.22 -7.17 -38.22
C ALA A 261 1.39 -8.44 -38.01
N TYR A 262 0.52 -8.47 -37.01
CA TYR A 262 -0.22 -9.68 -36.61
C TYR A 262 -1.74 -9.53 -36.71
N ILE A 263 -2.26 -8.31 -36.68
CA ILE A 263 -3.70 -8.01 -36.74
C ILE A 263 -3.98 -7.23 -38.00
N SER A 264 -4.75 -7.84 -38.93
CA SER A 264 -5.19 -7.16 -40.13
C SER A 264 -6.19 -6.03 -39.80
N GLY A 265 -6.11 -4.94 -40.58
CA GLY A 265 -7.05 -3.83 -40.45
C GLY A 265 -6.73 -2.84 -39.32
N LEU A 266 -5.58 -2.93 -38.64
CA LEU A 266 -5.04 -1.85 -37.84
C LEU A 266 -4.40 -0.79 -38.74
N THR A 267 -5.24 0.03 -39.40
CA THR A 267 -4.78 1.11 -40.29
C THR A 267 -4.72 2.43 -39.51
N GLN A 268 -3.83 3.35 -39.97
CA GLN A 268 -3.83 4.74 -39.51
C GLN A 268 -5.09 5.41 -39.99
#